data_e5be2f186aef13bdd4397e814b3c2309
#
_entry.id   e5be2f186aef13bdd4397e814b3c2309
#
_cell.length_a   1.000
_cell.length_b   1.000
_cell.length_c   1.000
_cell.angle_alpha   90.00
_cell.angle_beta   90.00
_cell.angle_gamma   90.00
#
_symmetry.space_group_name_H-M   'P 1'
#
loop_
_entity.id
_entity.type
_entity.pdbx_description
1 polymer ?
#
loop_
_entity_poly.entity_id
_entity_poly.type
_entity_poly.pdbx_seq_one_letter_code
_entity_poly.pdbx_strand_id
1 'polypeptide(L)'
;MQRLYSLVVAEGGQRAGVRRMQILYADSLRIARDTELDQVLAALETDLHRYVAEASPNMTFLHAGVVGWQGRAILLPGHSLSGKTTLVREMLRLGATYYSDEFAVVDDSGNVHPFTRPLGIREDATYSQTKYTAETLGAISGVKPLPLGVVAICKYKAGARWKPASLSNGHGALELMGNSIAVRNRPRHTLQRIQKLVRGAVFVKGTRGEAPESAASILNLLNSDNRRGRA
;
A
#
# COMPACT_ATOMS: atom_id res chain seq x y z
N MET A 1 20.46 10.31 8.19
CA MET A 1 20.80 10.45 6.77
C MET A 1 19.97 11.60 6.25
N GLN A 2 20.56 12.59 5.66
CA GLN A 2 19.86 13.73 5.05
C GLN A 2 19.84 13.50 3.53
N ARG A 3 18.78 13.87 2.86
CA ARG A 3 18.62 13.79 1.41
C ARG A 3 18.29 15.17 0.87
N LEU A 4 19.05 15.64 -0.10
CA LEU A 4 18.85 16.94 -0.73
C LEU A 4 18.08 16.77 -2.02
N TYR A 5 16.99 17.53 -2.19
CA TYR A 5 16.28 17.61 -3.46
C TYR A 5 16.57 18.94 -4.15
N SER A 6 16.86 18.89 -5.44
CA SER A 6 17.06 20.06 -6.28
C SER A 6 16.12 20.00 -7.50
N LEU A 7 15.25 20.99 -7.60
CA LEU A 7 14.32 21.14 -8.72
C LEU A 7 14.80 22.27 -9.64
N VAL A 8 15.08 21.93 -10.89
CA VAL A 8 15.39 22.92 -11.95
C VAL A 8 14.10 23.13 -12.74
N VAL A 9 13.58 24.36 -12.66
CA VAL A 9 12.39 24.80 -13.41
C VAL A 9 12.85 25.69 -14.55
N ALA A 10 12.54 25.30 -15.78
CA ALA A 10 12.85 26.09 -16.94
C ALA A 10 11.84 27.23 -17.13
N GLU A 11 12.27 28.47 -16.93
CA GLU A 11 11.46 29.68 -17.12
C GLU A 11 11.63 30.28 -18.53
N GLY A 12 10.62 31.05 -18.97
CA GLY A 12 10.66 31.95 -20.14
C GLY A 12 10.04 31.42 -21.45
N GLY A 13 9.91 32.28 -22.47
CA GLY A 13 9.15 32.06 -23.70
C GLY A 13 9.60 30.90 -24.59
N GLN A 14 8.70 30.39 -25.41
CA GLN A 14 8.98 29.32 -26.37
C GLN A 14 9.95 29.80 -27.44
N ARG A 15 11.06 29.08 -27.62
CA ARG A 15 11.91 29.20 -28.80
C ARG A 15 11.65 27.99 -29.71
N ALA A 16 11.45 28.26 -31.02
CA ALA A 16 11.24 27.18 -31.99
C ALA A 16 12.39 26.16 -31.93
N GLY A 17 12.06 24.87 -31.85
CA GLY A 17 13.02 23.77 -31.82
C GLY A 17 13.67 23.46 -30.44
N VAL A 18 13.37 24.22 -29.37
CA VAL A 18 13.91 23.97 -28.01
C VAL A 18 12.82 23.41 -27.10
N ARG A 19 12.98 22.15 -26.63
CA ARG A 19 12.14 21.62 -25.58
C ARG A 19 12.73 22.00 -24.21
N ARG A 20 11.91 22.62 -23.37
CA ARG A 20 12.28 22.96 -22.02
C ARG A 20 11.92 21.79 -21.10
N MET A 21 12.85 21.42 -20.26
CA MET A 21 12.70 20.27 -19.38
C MET A 21 12.75 20.74 -17.95
N GLN A 22 11.80 20.30 -17.17
CA GLN A 22 11.83 20.35 -15.72
C GLN A 22 12.65 19.16 -15.23
N ILE A 23 13.57 19.36 -14.30
CA ILE A 23 14.48 18.29 -13.88
C ILE A 23 14.52 18.25 -12.35
N LEU A 24 14.41 17.04 -11.80
CA LEU A 24 14.52 16.78 -10.38
C LEU A 24 15.74 15.90 -10.08
N TYR A 25 16.50 16.34 -9.12
CA TYR A 25 17.61 15.58 -8.56
C TYR A 25 17.32 15.20 -7.10
N ALA A 26 17.79 14.03 -6.68
CA ALA A 26 17.97 13.65 -5.28
C ALA A 26 19.47 13.41 -5.05
N ASP A 27 20.08 14.25 -4.24
CA ASP A 27 21.52 14.38 -4.13
C ASP A 27 22.17 14.62 -5.52
N SER A 28 23.03 13.72 -6.00
CA SER A 28 23.63 13.79 -7.34
C SER A 28 22.86 13.01 -8.41
N LEU A 29 21.81 12.28 -8.03
CA LEU A 29 21.05 11.42 -8.94
C LEU A 29 19.88 12.18 -9.56
N ARG A 30 19.79 12.21 -10.91
CA ARG A 30 18.59 12.70 -11.59
C ARG A 30 17.48 11.65 -11.49
N ILE A 31 16.39 11.98 -10.76
CA ILE A 31 15.26 11.07 -10.55
C ILE A 31 14.08 11.33 -11.50
N ALA A 32 13.96 12.55 -12.04
CA ALA A 32 12.94 12.84 -13.04
C ALA A 32 13.42 13.90 -14.04
N ARG A 33 12.87 13.84 -15.26
CA ARG A 33 13.01 14.84 -16.32
C ARG A 33 11.77 14.79 -17.21
N ASP A 34 11.01 15.88 -17.26
CA ASP A 34 9.79 15.98 -18.06
C ASP A 34 9.59 17.42 -18.56
N THR A 35 8.75 17.61 -19.57
CA THR A 35 8.28 18.94 -19.99
C THR A 35 7.24 19.50 -19.04
N GLU A 36 6.44 18.63 -18.43
CA GLU A 36 5.36 18.95 -17.52
C GLU A 36 5.88 18.95 -16.07
N LEU A 37 5.74 20.08 -15.38
CA LEU A 37 6.17 20.23 -13.99
C LEU A 37 5.44 19.26 -13.05
N ASP A 38 4.15 19.01 -13.28
CA ASP A 38 3.33 18.12 -12.47
C ASP A 38 3.87 16.67 -12.46
N GLN A 39 4.41 16.19 -13.58
CA GLN A 39 5.03 14.87 -13.66
C GLN A 39 6.31 14.80 -12.82
N VAL A 40 7.09 15.88 -12.81
CA VAL A 40 8.31 15.95 -12.00
C VAL A 40 7.97 16.06 -10.50
N LEU A 41 6.93 16.81 -10.14
CA LEU A 41 6.43 16.89 -8.77
C LEU A 41 5.86 15.56 -8.28
N ALA A 42 5.15 14.83 -9.14
CA ALA A 42 4.67 13.48 -8.80
C ALA A 42 5.84 12.50 -8.54
N ALA A 43 6.94 12.64 -9.29
CA ALA A 43 8.16 11.85 -9.04
C ALA A 43 8.83 12.25 -7.71
N LEU A 44 8.86 13.55 -7.36
CA LEU A 44 9.33 14.03 -6.06
C LEU A 44 8.51 13.44 -4.92
N GLU A 45 7.18 13.50 -5.02
CA GLU A 45 6.27 12.95 -4.02
C GLU A 45 6.54 11.45 -3.81
N THR A 46 6.67 10.70 -4.89
CA THR A 46 6.93 9.25 -4.86
C THR A 46 8.27 8.93 -4.18
N ASP A 47 9.34 9.64 -4.55
CA ASP A 47 10.67 9.42 -3.99
C ASP A 47 10.74 9.85 -2.52
N LEU A 48 10.09 10.96 -2.15
CA LEU A 48 10.00 11.43 -0.77
C LEU A 48 9.29 10.42 0.14
N HIS A 49 8.16 9.86 -0.29
CA HIS A 49 7.46 8.82 0.47
C HIS A 49 8.32 7.58 0.66
N ARG A 50 9.00 7.15 -0.38
CA ARG A 50 9.93 6.03 -0.29
C ARG A 50 11.08 6.32 0.68
N TYR A 51 11.66 7.50 0.61
CA TYR A 51 12.72 7.92 1.52
C TYR A 51 12.25 7.94 2.98
N VAL A 52 11.08 8.51 3.25
CA VAL A 52 10.46 8.49 4.59
C VAL A 52 10.22 7.05 5.06
N ALA A 53 9.71 6.18 4.20
CA ALA A 53 9.47 4.78 4.51
C ALA A 53 10.78 4.01 4.85
N GLU A 54 11.87 4.31 4.15
CA GLU A 54 13.19 3.72 4.40
C GLU A 54 13.86 4.29 5.66
N ALA A 55 13.71 5.60 5.90
CA ALA A 55 14.43 6.32 6.96
C ALA A 55 13.70 6.31 8.31
N SER A 56 12.39 6.04 8.34
CA SER A 56 11.59 6.11 9.57
C SER A 56 12.13 5.19 10.68
N PRO A 57 12.49 5.72 11.86
CA PRO A 57 13.05 4.90 12.93
C PRO A 57 11.98 4.11 13.68
N ASN A 58 10.77 4.68 13.83
CA ASN A 58 9.72 4.19 14.72
C ASN A 58 8.58 3.48 13.98
N MET A 59 8.63 3.43 12.64
CA MET A 59 7.60 2.80 11.81
C MET A 59 8.24 1.84 10.81
N THR A 60 7.51 0.80 10.45
CA THR A 60 7.85 -0.10 9.35
C THR A 60 6.79 0.03 8.26
N PHE A 61 7.24 0.29 7.04
CA PHE A 61 6.39 0.42 5.87
C PHE A 61 6.42 -0.89 5.08
N LEU A 62 5.23 -1.45 4.86
CA LEU A 62 5.03 -2.66 4.05
C LEU A 62 4.27 -2.26 2.79
N HIS A 63 4.71 -2.69 1.62
CA HIS A 63 3.99 -2.45 0.38
C HIS A 63 2.71 -3.29 0.36
N ALA A 64 1.60 -2.68 0.75
CA ALA A 64 0.31 -3.33 0.94
C ALA A 64 -0.84 -2.34 0.83
N GLY A 65 -1.98 -2.79 0.27
CA GLY A 65 -3.27 -2.15 0.51
C GLY A 65 -3.76 -2.48 1.91
N VAL A 66 -4.49 -1.55 2.53
CA VAL A 66 -5.00 -1.68 3.91
C VAL A 66 -6.41 -1.14 4.01
N VAL A 67 -7.29 -1.92 4.62
CA VAL A 67 -8.62 -1.48 5.04
C VAL A 67 -8.87 -1.84 6.50
N GLY A 68 -9.67 -1.03 7.17
CA GLY A 68 -10.21 -1.33 8.50
C GLY A 68 -11.55 -2.03 8.38
N TRP A 69 -11.74 -3.12 9.11
CA TRP A 69 -12.99 -3.87 9.19
C TRP A 69 -13.20 -4.41 10.59
N GLN A 70 -14.36 -4.12 11.19
CA GLN A 70 -14.72 -4.60 12.54
C GLN A 70 -13.63 -4.35 13.60
N GLY A 71 -13.02 -3.17 13.59
CA GLY A 71 -11.99 -2.77 14.54
C GLY A 71 -10.61 -3.41 14.34
N ARG A 72 -10.39 -4.10 13.23
CA ARG A 72 -9.08 -4.72 12.87
C ARG A 72 -8.66 -4.34 11.46
N ALA A 73 -7.36 -4.34 11.21
CA ALA A 73 -6.80 -4.07 9.89
C ALA A 73 -6.75 -5.36 9.04
N ILE A 74 -7.07 -5.23 7.76
CA ILE A 74 -6.83 -6.25 6.74
C ILE A 74 -5.73 -5.73 5.81
N LEU A 75 -4.66 -6.48 5.67
CA LEU A 75 -3.54 -6.18 4.78
C LEU A 75 -3.62 -7.03 3.50
N LEU A 76 -3.37 -6.38 2.39
CA LEU A 76 -3.26 -6.96 1.05
C LEU A 76 -1.85 -6.73 0.51
N PRO A 77 -0.83 -7.52 0.95
CA PRO A 77 0.54 -7.36 0.47
C PRO A 77 0.66 -7.70 -1.01
N GLY A 78 1.56 -7.04 -1.70
CA GLY A 78 1.84 -7.33 -3.10
C GLY A 78 2.50 -6.16 -3.82
N HIS A 79 3.19 -6.47 -4.92
CA HIS A 79 3.84 -5.48 -5.76
C HIS A 79 2.83 -4.61 -6.54
N SER A 80 3.32 -3.56 -7.17
CA SER A 80 2.51 -2.75 -8.10
C SER A 80 1.87 -3.65 -9.16
N LEU A 81 0.66 -3.28 -9.60
CA LEU A 81 -0.12 -4.04 -10.61
C LEU A 81 -0.68 -5.40 -10.15
N SER A 82 -0.56 -5.77 -8.88
CA SER A 82 -1.16 -7.01 -8.36
C SER A 82 -2.68 -6.93 -8.15
N GLY A 83 -3.30 -5.77 -8.43
CA GLY A 83 -4.73 -5.53 -8.25
C GLY A 83 -5.15 -5.19 -6.82
N LYS A 84 -4.23 -4.71 -5.96
CA LYS A 84 -4.53 -4.26 -4.59
C LYS A 84 -5.58 -3.14 -4.56
N THR A 85 -5.34 -2.07 -5.32
CA THR A 85 -6.23 -0.91 -5.39
C THR A 85 -7.66 -1.30 -5.78
N THR A 86 -7.80 -2.24 -6.73
CA THR A 86 -9.12 -2.77 -7.14
C THR A 86 -9.81 -3.51 -5.99
N LEU A 87 -9.07 -4.35 -5.23
CA LEU A 87 -9.61 -5.01 -4.04
C LEU A 87 -9.97 -4.02 -2.94
N VAL A 88 -9.08 -3.07 -2.64
CA VAL A 88 -9.35 -2.01 -1.66
C VAL A 88 -10.63 -1.28 -2.04
N ARG A 89 -10.78 -0.82 -3.30
CA ARG A 89 -11.99 -0.14 -3.78
C ARG A 89 -13.26 -0.98 -3.56
N GLU A 90 -13.23 -2.26 -3.89
CA GLU A 90 -14.39 -3.12 -3.67
C GLU A 90 -14.70 -3.35 -2.19
N MET A 91 -13.68 -3.46 -1.32
CA MET A 91 -13.89 -3.53 0.13
C MET A 91 -14.50 -2.23 0.68
N LEU A 92 -14.10 -1.06 0.17
CA LEU A 92 -14.69 0.22 0.53
C LEU A 92 -16.17 0.28 0.14
N ARG A 93 -16.55 -0.22 -1.05
CA ARG A 93 -17.96 -0.34 -1.47
C ARG A 93 -18.79 -1.23 -0.55
N LEU A 94 -18.16 -2.21 0.10
CA LEU A 94 -18.79 -3.07 1.10
C LEU A 94 -18.81 -2.47 2.52
N GLY A 95 -18.37 -1.22 2.68
CA GLY A 95 -18.40 -0.47 3.95
C GLY A 95 -17.14 -0.56 4.79
N ALA A 96 -16.03 -1.08 4.26
CA ALA A 96 -14.74 -1.03 4.95
C ALA A 96 -14.21 0.40 5.04
N THR A 97 -13.45 0.69 6.09
CA THR A 97 -12.77 1.99 6.29
C THR A 97 -11.46 2.01 5.52
N TYR A 98 -11.16 3.11 4.83
CA TYR A 98 -9.91 3.26 4.07
C TYR A 98 -8.73 3.56 4.98
N TYR A 99 -7.64 2.84 4.80
CA TYR A 99 -6.36 3.09 5.49
C TYR A 99 -5.23 3.39 4.51
N SER A 100 -5.07 2.61 3.45
CA SER A 100 -4.07 2.84 2.40
C SER A 100 -4.28 1.91 1.20
N ASP A 101 -3.75 2.27 0.05
CA ASP A 101 -3.59 1.37 -1.09
C ASP A 101 -2.12 1.16 -1.51
N GLU A 102 -1.19 1.82 -0.78
CA GLU A 102 0.24 1.81 -1.09
C GLU A 102 1.09 1.22 0.04
N PHE A 103 0.94 1.74 1.28
CA PHE A 103 1.74 1.31 2.43
C PHE A 103 0.89 0.96 3.64
N ALA A 104 1.14 -0.20 4.22
CA ALA A 104 0.79 -0.47 5.60
C ALA A 104 1.89 0.09 6.50
N VAL A 105 1.54 1.05 7.36
CA VAL A 105 2.46 1.69 8.30
C VAL A 105 2.29 1.07 9.67
N VAL A 106 3.32 0.39 10.16
CA VAL A 106 3.27 -0.42 11.37
C VAL A 106 4.17 0.17 12.45
N ASP A 107 3.63 0.35 13.66
CA ASP A 107 4.36 0.84 14.83
C ASP A 107 5.08 -0.28 15.61
N ASP A 108 5.80 0.10 16.67
CA ASP A 108 6.52 -0.82 17.55
C ASP A 108 5.61 -1.74 18.37
N SER A 109 4.32 -1.41 18.51
CA SER A 109 3.32 -2.24 19.19
C SER A 109 2.66 -3.26 18.25
N GLY A 110 2.88 -3.14 16.93
CA GLY A 110 2.28 -3.98 15.90
C GLY A 110 0.90 -3.48 15.45
N ASN A 111 0.57 -2.22 15.69
CA ASN A 111 -0.64 -1.62 15.15
C ASN A 111 -0.40 -1.04 13.76
N VAL A 112 -1.43 -1.06 12.95
CA VAL A 112 -1.44 -0.52 11.59
C VAL A 112 -2.05 0.87 11.61
N HIS A 113 -1.27 1.87 11.23
CA HIS A 113 -1.66 3.28 11.18
C HIS A 113 -2.29 3.64 9.84
N PRO A 114 -3.24 4.60 9.80
CA PRO A 114 -3.74 5.13 8.56
C PRO A 114 -2.64 5.89 7.80
N PHE A 115 -2.60 5.66 6.48
CA PHE A 115 -1.76 6.38 5.51
C PHE A 115 -2.63 6.72 4.30
N THR A 116 -3.62 7.58 4.54
CA THR A 116 -4.70 7.88 3.62
C THR A 116 -4.25 8.85 2.52
N ARG A 117 -3.90 8.30 1.37
CA ARG A 117 -3.60 9.03 0.14
C ARG A 117 -4.71 8.78 -0.89
N PRO A 118 -4.90 9.66 -1.88
CA PRO A 118 -5.81 9.38 -2.97
C PRO A 118 -5.45 8.07 -3.67
N LEU A 119 -6.44 7.20 -3.90
CA LEU A 119 -6.26 5.95 -4.62
C LEU A 119 -6.01 6.22 -6.10
N GLY A 120 -4.97 5.63 -6.65
CA GLY A 120 -4.69 5.68 -8.08
C GLY A 120 -5.45 4.59 -8.83
N ILE A 121 -6.62 4.92 -9.39
CA ILE A 121 -7.46 3.98 -10.13
C ILE A 121 -7.17 4.12 -11.62
N ARG A 122 -6.92 2.99 -12.29
CA ARG A 122 -6.85 2.92 -13.74
C ARG A 122 -8.23 2.56 -14.27
N GLU A 123 -8.80 3.41 -15.08
CA GLU A 123 -10.12 3.18 -15.69
C GLU A 123 -10.01 2.41 -17.00
N ASP A 124 -8.87 2.54 -17.69
CA ASP A 124 -8.57 1.90 -18.96
C ASP A 124 -7.23 1.18 -18.96
N ALA A 125 -6.91 0.49 -20.08
CA ALA A 125 -5.59 -0.14 -20.32
C ALA A 125 -4.46 0.90 -20.49
N THR A 126 -4.75 2.19 -20.37
CA THR A 126 -3.76 3.27 -20.40
C THR A 126 -2.96 3.30 -19.10
N TYR A 127 -1.72 3.81 -19.16
CA TYR A 127 -0.88 3.99 -17.97
C TYR A 127 -1.33 5.15 -17.07
N SER A 128 -2.34 5.92 -17.50
CA SER A 128 -2.89 7.04 -16.74
C SER A 128 -3.71 6.54 -15.56
N GLN A 129 -3.55 7.17 -14.40
CA GLN A 129 -4.30 6.89 -13.18
C GLN A 129 -5.08 8.13 -12.78
N THR A 130 -6.38 7.97 -12.55
CA THR A 130 -7.19 9.01 -11.91
C THR A 130 -7.12 8.82 -10.40
N LYS A 131 -6.83 9.92 -9.68
CA LYS A 131 -6.72 9.92 -8.22
C LYS A 131 -8.09 10.19 -7.59
N TYR A 132 -8.54 9.30 -6.71
CA TYR A 132 -9.80 9.43 -5.96
C TYR A 132 -9.51 9.43 -4.46
N THR A 133 -10.11 10.36 -3.72
CA THR A 133 -10.10 10.26 -2.25
C THR A 133 -11.09 9.20 -1.78
N ALA A 134 -10.95 8.71 -0.55
CA ALA A 134 -11.92 7.75 0.00
C ALA A 134 -13.33 8.33 0.01
N GLU A 135 -13.46 9.60 0.34
CA GLU A 135 -14.72 10.34 0.43
C GLU A 135 -15.41 10.43 -0.93
N THR A 136 -14.67 10.68 -2.02
CA THR A 136 -15.23 10.67 -3.40
C THR A 136 -15.72 9.31 -3.84
N LEU A 137 -15.22 8.23 -3.21
CA LEU A 137 -15.69 6.87 -3.41
C LEU A 137 -16.81 6.48 -2.43
N GLY A 138 -17.32 7.43 -1.63
CA GLY A 138 -18.35 7.20 -0.61
C GLY A 138 -17.87 6.42 0.61
N ALA A 139 -16.55 6.35 0.84
CA ALA A 139 -15.94 5.65 1.95
C ALA A 139 -15.43 6.61 3.04
N ILE A 140 -15.13 6.09 4.21
CA ILE A 140 -14.59 6.82 5.36
C ILE A 140 -13.10 6.51 5.48
N SER A 141 -12.29 7.55 5.66
CA SER A 141 -10.86 7.41 5.96
C SER A 141 -10.64 7.05 7.43
N GLY A 142 -9.72 6.11 7.69
CA GLY A 142 -9.30 5.74 9.05
C GLY A 142 -8.51 6.87 9.71
N VAL A 143 -8.72 7.05 11.02
CA VAL A 143 -8.05 8.09 11.83
C VAL A 143 -7.27 7.52 13.02
N LYS A 144 -7.51 6.27 13.39
CA LYS A 144 -6.87 5.60 14.55
C LYS A 144 -6.13 4.34 14.10
N PRO A 145 -5.01 3.99 14.75
CA PRO A 145 -4.35 2.72 14.48
C PRO A 145 -5.24 1.54 14.87
N LEU A 146 -5.09 0.42 14.15
CA LEU A 146 -5.83 -0.81 14.37
C LEU A 146 -4.87 -1.99 14.55
N PRO A 147 -5.21 -2.97 15.41
CA PRO A 147 -4.52 -4.24 15.45
C PRO A 147 -4.74 -5.00 14.14
N LEU A 148 -3.74 -5.77 13.71
CA LEU A 148 -3.84 -6.60 12.52
C LEU A 148 -4.82 -7.76 12.76
N GLY A 149 -5.70 -8.00 11.79
CA GLY A 149 -6.65 -9.11 11.80
C GLY A 149 -6.32 -10.16 10.75
N VAL A 150 -6.20 -9.73 9.50
CA VAL A 150 -6.01 -10.64 8.36
C VAL A 150 -4.91 -10.11 7.44
N VAL A 151 -4.11 -11.02 6.92
CA VAL A 151 -3.22 -10.78 5.78
C VAL A 151 -3.64 -11.71 4.66
N ALA A 152 -4.12 -11.13 3.56
CA ALA A 152 -4.55 -11.88 2.38
C ALA A 152 -3.58 -11.65 1.22
N ILE A 153 -2.76 -12.66 0.93
CA ILE A 153 -1.79 -12.64 -0.18
C ILE A 153 -2.49 -13.17 -1.43
N CYS A 154 -2.81 -12.26 -2.35
CA CYS A 154 -3.65 -12.55 -3.50
C CYS A 154 -2.86 -12.49 -4.81
N LYS A 155 -3.01 -13.51 -5.65
CA LYS A 155 -2.59 -13.48 -7.06
C LYS A 155 -3.84 -13.44 -7.94
N TYR A 156 -3.96 -12.41 -8.79
CA TYR A 156 -5.09 -12.33 -9.73
C TYR A 156 -4.92 -13.34 -10.89
N LYS A 157 -6.02 -13.99 -11.22
CA LYS A 157 -6.17 -14.81 -12.43
C LYS A 157 -7.63 -14.76 -12.87
N ALA A 158 -7.89 -14.28 -14.07
CA ALA A 158 -9.25 -14.18 -14.62
C ALA A 158 -9.99 -15.53 -14.51
N GLY A 159 -11.26 -15.48 -14.11
CA GLY A 159 -12.14 -16.65 -13.94
C GLY A 159 -11.79 -17.56 -12.75
N ALA A 160 -10.75 -17.28 -11.97
CA ALA A 160 -10.44 -18.06 -10.79
C ALA A 160 -11.48 -17.80 -9.67
N ARG A 161 -11.74 -18.83 -8.86
CA ARG A 161 -12.48 -18.69 -7.61
C ARG A 161 -11.51 -18.52 -6.45
N TRP A 162 -11.84 -17.65 -5.50
CA TRP A 162 -11.02 -17.47 -4.31
C TRP A 162 -11.06 -18.72 -3.43
N LYS A 163 -9.97 -19.46 -3.38
CA LYS A 163 -9.76 -20.63 -2.52
C LYS A 163 -8.42 -20.49 -1.82
N PRO A 164 -8.35 -19.72 -0.73
CA PRO A 164 -7.09 -19.50 -0.03
C PRO A 164 -6.68 -20.73 0.80
N ALA A 165 -5.38 -20.97 0.86
CA ALA A 165 -4.75 -21.82 1.86
C ALA A 165 -4.31 -20.97 3.07
N SER A 166 -4.45 -21.51 4.27
CA SER A 166 -3.90 -20.90 5.48
C SER A 166 -2.37 -21.00 5.48
N LEU A 167 -1.72 -19.94 5.93
CA LEU A 167 -0.28 -19.94 6.18
C LEU A 167 0.00 -19.91 7.67
N SER A 168 1.13 -20.51 8.09
CA SER A 168 1.66 -20.31 9.42
C SER A 168 2.15 -18.87 9.62
N ASN A 169 2.20 -18.41 10.87
CA ASN A 169 2.72 -17.07 11.20
C ASN A 169 4.16 -16.87 10.70
N GLY A 170 4.98 -17.93 10.69
CA GLY A 170 6.35 -17.88 10.15
C GLY A 170 6.38 -17.60 8.63
N HIS A 171 5.58 -18.33 7.85
CA HIS A 171 5.45 -18.06 6.42
C HIS A 171 4.83 -16.69 6.14
N GLY A 172 3.80 -16.30 6.93
CA GLY A 172 3.21 -14.96 6.85
C GLY A 172 4.22 -13.85 7.12
N ALA A 173 5.09 -14.02 8.12
CA ALA A 173 6.16 -13.08 8.43
C ALA A 173 7.15 -12.94 7.26
N LEU A 174 7.53 -14.03 6.60
CA LEU A 174 8.41 -14.00 5.42
C LEU A 174 7.76 -13.25 4.25
N GLU A 175 6.48 -13.46 3.99
CA GLU A 175 5.74 -12.71 2.96
C GLU A 175 5.73 -11.20 3.27
N LEU A 176 5.51 -10.81 4.53
CA LEU A 176 5.54 -9.40 4.94
C LEU A 176 6.95 -8.80 4.85
N MET A 177 7.99 -9.57 5.22
CA MET A 177 9.38 -9.12 5.05
C MET A 177 9.71 -8.86 3.58
N GLY A 178 9.26 -9.73 2.66
CA GLY A 178 9.45 -9.54 1.22
C GLY A 178 8.77 -8.28 0.67
N ASN A 179 7.74 -7.77 1.36
CA ASN A 179 7.03 -6.53 1.01
C ASN A 179 7.49 -5.32 1.85
N SER A 180 8.49 -5.46 2.73
CA SER A 180 8.97 -4.36 3.56
C SER A 180 9.97 -3.48 2.81
N ILE A 181 9.77 -2.15 2.90
CA ILE A 181 10.65 -1.17 2.26
C ILE A 181 12.01 -1.13 2.95
N ALA A 182 12.05 -1.15 4.28
CA ALA A 182 13.28 -0.97 5.07
C ALA A 182 14.05 -2.28 5.33
N VAL A 183 13.59 -3.45 4.84
CA VAL A 183 14.18 -4.75 5.19
C VAL A 183 15.66 -4.86 4.85
N ARG A 184 16.11 -4.28 3.73
CA ARG A 184 17.52 -4.31 3.30
C ARG A 184 18.42 -3.49 4.23
N ASN A 185 17.92 -2.36 4.73
CA ASN A 185 18.69 -1.41 5.54
C ASN A 185 18.58 -1.70 7.04
N ARG A 186 17.47 -2.31 7.50
CA ARG A 186 17.16 -2.56 8.91
C ARG A 186 16.52 -3.93 9.15
N PRO A 187 17.15 -5.05 8.76
CA PRO A 187 16.50 -6.37 8.75
C PRO A 187 16.05 -6.81 10.15
N ARG A 188 16.87 -6.59 11.19
CA ARG A 188 16.57 -6.97 12.57
C ARG A 188 15.35 -6.22 13.12
N HIS A 189 15.30 -4.90 12.98
CA HIS A 189 14.17 -4.08 13.42
C HIS A 189 12.89 -4.44 12.68
N THR A 190 12.98 -4.61 11.36
CA THR A 190 11.85 -5.03 10.54
C THR A 190 11.29 -6.37 11.01
N LEU A 191 12.17 -7.36 11.24
CA LEU A 191 11.75 -8.68 11.72
C LEU A 191 11.07 -8.61 13.09
N GLN A 192 11.64 -7.87 14.04
CA GLN A 192 11.07 -7.71 15.38
C GLN A 192 9.65 -7.11 15.36
N ARG A 193 9.41 -6.09 14.52
CA ARG A 193 8.08 -5.50 14.35
C ARG A 193 7.10 -6.45 13.67
N ILE A 194 7.54 -7.11 12.60
CA ILE A 194 6.72 -8.09 11.92
C ILE A 194 6.35 -9.25 12.87
N GLN A 195 7.25 -9.71 13.72
CA GLN A 195 6.97 -10.75 14.73
C GLN A 195 5.87 -10.32 15.72
N LYS A 196 5.82 -9.03 16.10
CA LYS A 196 4.74 -8.50 16.94
C LYS A 196 3.43 -8.39 16.14
N LEU A 197 3.52 -7.84 14.92
CA LEU A 197 2.40 -7.65 14.01
C LEU A 197 1.65 -8.95 13.70
N VAL A 198 2.37 -10.06 13.48
CA VAL A 198 1.76 -11.34 13.09
C VAL A 198 1.06 -12.08 14.23
N ARG A 199 1.21 -11.64 15.48
CA ARG A 199 0.56 -12.28 16.62
C ARG A 199 -0.95 -12.09 16.57
N GLY A 200 -1.70 -13.18 16.54
CA GLY A 200 -3.16 -13.14 16.48
C GLY A 200 -3.75 -12.72 15.14
N ALA A 201 -2.96 -12.67 14.09
CA ALA A 201 -3.45 -12.43 12.74
C ALA A 201 -3.65 -13.75 11.97
N VAL A 202 -4.67 -13.77 11.12
CA VAL A 202 -4.94 -14.87 10.17
C VAL A 202 -4.21 -14.59 8.87
N PHE A 203 -3.43 -15.55 8.39
CA PHE A 203 -2.72 -15.48 7.12
C PHE A 203 -3.32 -16.42 6.11
N VAL A 204 -3.67 -15.90 4.94
CA VAL A 204 -4.17 -16.68 3.82
C VAL A 204 -3.46 -16.30 2.53
N LYS A 205 -3.23 -17.29 1.67
CA LYS A 205 -2.63 -17.09 0.35
C LYS A 205 -3.41 -17.87 -0.70
N GLY A 206 -3.71 -17.22 -1.82
CA GLY A 206 -4.46 -17.89 -2.88
C GLY A 206 -4.52 -17.10 -4.18
N THR A 207 -5.04 -17.79 -5.20
CA THR A 207 -5.40 -17.16 -6.47
C THR A 207 -6.83 -16.67 -6.38
N ARG A 208 -7.08 -15.43 -6.78
CA ARG A 208 -8.40 -14.82 -6.83
C ARG A 208 -8.85 -14.53 -8.27
N GLY A 209 -10.14 -14.53 -8.48
CA GLY A 209 -10.80 -13.97 -9.66
C GLY A 209 -11.14 -12.50 -9.48
N GLU A 210 -12.37 -12.15 -9.87
CA GLU A 210 -12.84 -10.77 -9.84
C GLU A 210 -12.91 -10.21 -8.41
N ALA A 211 -12.74 -8.89 -8.30
CA ALA A 211 -12.60 -8.23 -7.01
C ALA A 211 -13.87 -8.27 -6.14
N PRO A 212 -15.11 -8.12 -6.66
CA PRO A 212 -16.32 -8.09 -5.81
C PRO A 212 -16.49 -9.35 -4.97
N GLU A 213 -16.38 -10.54 -5.59
CA GLU A 213 -16.50 -11.83 -4.90
C GLU A 213 -15.36 -12.05 -3.90
N SER A 214 -14.14 -11.70 -4.33
CA SER A 214 -12.94 -11.88 -3.51
C SER A 214 -12.92 -10.95 -2.31
N ALA A 215 -13.33 -9.69 -2.46
CA ALA A 215 -13.41 -8.70 -1.39
C ALA A 215 -14.37 -9.15 -0.28
N ALA A 216 -15.60 -9.55 -0.62
CA ALA A 216 -16.57 -10.04 0.35
C ALA A 216 -16.03 -11.26 1.12
N SER A 217 -15.41 -12.20 0.42
CA SER A 217 -14.84 -13.40 1.03
C SER A 217 -13.70 -13.09 1.99
N ILE A 218 -12.83 -12.12 1.66
CA ILE A 218 -11.71 -11.72 2.54
C ILE A 218 -12.23 -10.99 3.78
N LEU A 219 -13.21 -10.08 3.66
CA LEU A 219 -13.85 -9.42 4.81
C LEU A 219 -14.47 -10.43 5.78
N ASN A 220 -15.06 -11.50 5.26
CA ASN A 220 -15.67 -12.56 6.06
C ASN A 220 -14.67 -13.42 6.86
N LEU A 221 -13.36 -13.38 6.55
CA LEU A 221 -12.36 -14.10 7.34
C LEU A 221 -12.31 -13.59 8.79
N LEU A 222 -12.52 -12.28 9.02
CA LEU A 222 -12.61 -11.73 10.37
C LEU A 222 -13.87 -12.16 11.12
N ASN A 223 -14.98 -12.40 10.42
CA ASN A 223 -16.23 -12.86 11.03
C ASN A 223 -16.10 -14.29 11.60
N SER A 224 -15.32 -15.15 10.94
CA SER A 224 -15.12 -16.54 11.36
C SER A 224 -14.14 -16.66 12.55
N ASP A 225 -13.18 -15.75 12.66
CA ASP A 225 -12.20 -15.73 13.74
C ASP A 225 -12.82 -15.27 15.09
N ASN A 226 -13.71 -14.28 15.04
CA ASN A 226 -14.48 -13.81 16.19
C ASN A 226 -15.39 -14.90 16.81
N ARG A 227 -15.79 -15.91 16.04
CA ARG A 227 -16.60 -17.04 16.54
C ARG A 227 -15.74 -18.09 17.25
N ARG A 228 -14.47 -18.27 16.85
CA ARG A 228 -13.54 -19.22 17.47
C ARG A 228 -12.94 -18.73 18.79
N GLY A 229 -12.86 -17.42 18.99
CA GLY A 229 -12.35 -16.82 20.22
C GLY A 229 -13.38 -16.68 21.36
N ARG A 230 -14.66 -17.07 21.12
CA ARG A 230 -15.75 -17.04 22.09
C ARG A 230 -16.24 -18.43 22.53
N ALA A 231 -15.64 -19.48 22.04
CA ALA A 231 -15.85 -20.87 22.45
C ALA A 231 -14.64 -21.36 23.26
#